data_cbe26a8578ed974634e0a5498b5bb491
#
_entry.id   cbe26a8578ed974634e0a5498b5bb491
#
_cell.length_a   1.000
_cell.length_b   1.000
_cell.length_c   1.000
_cell.angle_alpha   90.00
_cell.angle_beta   90.00
_cell.angle_gamma   90.00
#
_symmetry.space_group_name_H-M   'P 1'
#
loop_
_entity.id
_entity.type
_entity.pdbx_description
1 polymer ?
#
loop_
_entity_poly.entity_id
_entity_poly.type
_entity_poly.pdbx_seq_one_letter_code
_entity_poly.pdbx_strand_id
1 'polypeptide(L)'
;MPDKDSLFIHSIGSKIRLYRKYRGLTQKELGDACGLNESTIRNYELGNRYPDKQTLTQIADTLHIDVFSLLDPDPNDPTGAIHVLFDIERCYGLIPKEIDGRLCLVLDQDADAGVKKALTSSEKLKRLQFQESLALWEHVRKVYDEGNLLDEEYDDWKSAWPDFIDKDQMYGYTPNPEIANKLQKLQGENKTTAAPDSGAKAKRKRKSEKQDTD
;
A
#
# COMPACT_ATOMS: atom_id res chain seq x y z
N MET A 1 7.71 6.02 11.63
CA MET A 1 7.72 6.62 10.29
C MET A 1 7.47 5.50 9.30
N PRO A 2 6.55 5.64 8.32
CA PRO A 2 6.36 4.60 7.32
C PRO A 2 7.68 4.36 6.59
N ASP A 3 7.98 3.09 6.32
CA ASP A 3 9.18 2.66 5.61
C ASP A 3 9.23 3.36 4.25
N LYS A 4 10.26 4.20 4.05
CA LYS A 4 10.39 5.05 2.85
C LYS A 4 10.59 4.26 1.55
N ASP A 5 10.79 2.94 1.66
CA ASP A 5 11.04 2.04 0.54
C ASP A 5 9.97 0.94 0.42
N SER A 6 8.81 1.10 1.08
CA SER A 6 7.68 0.17 0.99
C SER A 6 7.11 0.10 -0.43
N LEU A 7 6.75 -1.10 -0.87
CA LEU A 7 6.02 -1.33 -2.12
C LEU A 7 4.60 -0.76 -2.08
N PHE A 8 4.04 -0.54 -0.87
CA PHE A 8 2.71 0.00 -0.66
C PHE A 8 2.74 1.53 -0.75
N ILE A 9 2.56 2.06 -1.95
CA ILE A 9 2.68 3.48 -2.27
C ILE A 9 1.28 4.04 -2.46
N HIS A 10 0.90 4.98 -1.58
CA HIS A 10 -0.47 5.50 -1.50
C HIS A 10 -0.61 6.98 -1.88
N SER A 11 0.47 7.67 -2.29
CA SER A 11 0.39 9.07 -2.62
C SER A 11 1.17 9.41 -3.89
N ILE A 12 0.74 10.43 -4.60
CA ILE A 12 1.41 10.98 -5.79
C ILE A 12 2.91 11.22 -5.51
N GLY A 13 3.24 11.80 -4.36
CA GLY A 13 4.63 12.08 -3.98
C GLY A 13 5.46 10.80 -3.82
N SER A 14 4.89 9.77 -3.23
CA SER A 14 5.55 8.45 -3.11
C SER A 14 5.75 7.80 -4.47
N LYS A 15 4.80 7.94 -5.40
CA LYS A 15 4.90 7.45 -6.78
C LYS A 15 5.96 8.21 -7.57
N ILE A 16 6.02 9.54 -7.48
CA ILE A 16 7.10 10.35 -8.07
C ILE A 16 8.46 9.85 -7.58
N ARG A 17 8.63 9.67 -6.28
CA ARG A 17 9.87 9.16 -5.69
C ARG A 17 10.22 7.75 -6.19
N LEU A 18 9.24 6.84 -6.30
CA LEU A 18 9.43 5.49 -6.81
C LEU A 18 10.01 5.53 -8.22
N TYR A 19 9.31 6.20 -9.15
CA TYR A 19 9.71 6.21 -10.55
C TYR A 19 11.01 6.99 -10.77
N ARG A 20 11.25 8.08 -10.02
CA ARG A 20 12.53 8.78 -10.03
C ARG A 20 13.70 7.84 -9.66
N LYS A 21 13.57 7.11 -8.55
CA LYS A 21 14.58 6.13 -8.12
C LYS A 21 14.73 5.00 -9.13
N TYR A 22 13.64 4.55 -9.73
CA TYR A 22 13.67 3.52 -10.77
C TYR A 22 14.46 3.96 -12.01
N ARG A 23 14.40 5.27 -12.35
CA ARG A 23 15.20 5.88 -13.41
C ARG A 23 16.63 6.25 -12.98
N GLY A 24 16.98 6.04 -11.71
CA GLY A 24 18.32 6.38 -11.17
C GLY A 24 18.55 7.87 -10.96
N LEU A 25 17.51 8.71 -11.03
CA LEU A 25 17.62 10.17 -10.93
C LEU A 25 17.70 10.63 -9.47
N THR A 26 18.48 11.68 -9.20
CA THR A 26 18.42 12.48 -7.96
C THR A 26 17.23 13.44 -8.00
N GLN A 27 16.84 13.99 -6.85
CA GLN A 27 15.80 15.02 -6.79
C GLN A 27 16.18 16.26 -7.60
N LYS A 28 17.47 16.59 -7.60
CA LYS A 28 18.01 17.70 -8.38
C LYS A 28 17.88 17.45 -9.88
N GLU A 29 18.34 16.30 -10.36
CA GLU A 29 18.29 15.95 -11.78
C GLU A 29 16.86 15.90 -12.32
N LEU A 30 15.89 15.33 -11.55
CA LEU A 30 14.49 15.39 -11.93
C LEU A 30 13.98 16.83 -11.94
N GLY A 31 14.35 17.65 -10.95
CA GLY A 31 13.99 19.06 -10.89
C GLY A 31 14.51 19.82 -12.11
N ASP A 32 15.82 19.72 -12.38
CA ASP A 32 16.47 20.41 -13.51
C ASP A 32 15.80 20.04 -14.86
N ALA A 33 15.49 18.74 -15.05
CA ALA A 33 14.83 18.24 -16.26
C ALA A 33 13.36 18.73 -16.41
N CYS A 34 12.69 19.00 -15.30
CA CYS A 34 11.33 19.57 -15.27
C CYS A 34 11.30 21.10 -15.16
N GLY A 35 12.44 21.80 -15.18
CA GLY A 35 12.48 23.25 -14.92
C GLY A 35 12.06 23.65 -13.52
N LEU A 36 12.20 22.72 -12.54
CA LEU A 36 11.88 22.89 -11.14
C LEU A 36 13.15 22.85 -10.29
N ASN A 37 13.09 23.41 -9.09
CA ASN A 37 14.19 23.26 -8.15
C ASN A 37 14.08 21.97 -7.35
N GLU A 38 15.22 21.49 -6.81
CA GLU A 38 15.31 20.29 -5.98
C GLU A 38 14.34 20.32 -4.79
N SER A 39 14.19 21.47 -4.14
CA SER A 39 13.31 21.64 -2.97
C SER A 39 11.85 21.45 -3.33
N THR A 40 11.43 21.80 -4.55
CA THR A 40 10.09 21.57 -5.06
C THR A 40 9.82 20.07 -5.22
N ILE A 41 10.73 19.33 -5.88
CA ILE A 41 10.62 17.88 -6.01
C ILE A 41 10.58 17.21 -4.64
N ARG A 42 11.46 17.62 -3.71
CA ARG A 42 11.47 17.12 -2.34
C ARG A 42 10.12 17.34 -1.63
N ASN A 43 9.52 18.52 -1.79
CA ASN A 43 8.22 18.84 -1.16
C ASN A 43 7.10 18.00 -1.77
N TYR A 44 7.12 17.72 -3.08
CA TYR A 44 6.18 16.80 -3.71
C TYR A 44 6.35 15.37 -3.16
N GLU A 45 7.58 14.85 -3.11
CA GLU A 45 7.86 13.50 -2.60
C GLU A 45 7.51 13.31 -1.12
N LEU A 46 7.56 14.38 -0.33
CA LEU A 46 7.17 14.36 1.09
C LEU A 46 5.67 14.57 1.33
N GLY A 47 4.91 14.92 0.26
CA GLY A 47 3.48 15.24 0.38
C GLY A 47 3.21 16.61 1.02
N ASN A 48 4.23 17.45 1.20
CA ASN A 48 4.08 18.81 1.75
C ASN A 48 3.39 19.74 0.75
N ARG A 49 3.47 19.41 -0.53
CA ARG A 49 2.84 20.14 -1.64
C ARG A 49 2.44 19.18 -2.74
N TYR A 50 1.37 19.50 -3.47
CA TYR A 50 0.92 18.73 -4.63
C TYR A 50 1.28 19.46 -5.91
N PRO A 51 1.79 18.75 -6.95
CA PRO A 51 1.95 19.34 -8.28
C PRO A 51 0.59 19.61 -8.90
N ASP A 52 0.47 20.68 -9.67
CA ASP A 52 -0.69 20.89 -10.54
C ASP A 52 -0.66 19.92 -11.74
N LYS A 53 -1.75 19.89 -12.51
CA LYS A 53 -1.89 18.95 -13.64
C LYS A 53 -0.77 19.10 -14.66
N GLN A 54 -0.36 20.34 -14.99
CA GLN A 54 0.68 20.59 -15.98
C GLN A 54 2.04 20.08 -15.47
N THR A 55 2.38 20.41 -14.23
CA THR A 55 3.62 19.96 -13.58
C THR A 55 3.65 18.42 -13.47
N LEU A 56 2.50 17.79 -13.15
CA LEU A 56 2.41 16.35 -13.04
C LEU A 56 2.67 15.67 -14.40
N THR A 57 2.08 16.20 -15.48
CA THR A 57 2.34 15.70 -16.84
C THR A 57 3.82 15.85 -17.19
N GLN A 58 4.43 16.99 -16.90
CA GLN A 58 5.85 17.24 -17.17
C GLN A 58 6.78 16.30 -16.40
N ILE A 59 6.45 15.98 -15.13
CA ILE A 59 7.17 14.99 -14.34
C ILE A 59 7.01 13.59 -14.96
N ALA A 60 5.79 13.20 -15.37
CA ALA A 60 5.52 11.93 -16.00
C ALA A 60 6.32 11.75 -17.31
N ASP A 61 6.30 12.77 -18.17
CA ASP A 61 7.06 12.79 -19.43
C ASP A 61 8.56 12.63 -19.18
N THR A 62 9.10 13.36 -18.20
CA THR A 62 10.52 13.28 -17.81
C THR A 62 10.89 11.90 -17.27
N LEU A 63 9.97 11.25 -16.59
CA LEU A 63 10.15 9.91 -16.05
C LEU A 63 9.87 8.81 -17.11
N HIS A 64 9.42 9.18 -18.31
CA HIS A 64 8.98 8.26 -19.37
C HIS A 64 7.92 7.26 -18.88
N ILE A 65 6.89 7.79 -18.25
CA ILE A 65 5.72 7.06 -17.76
C ILE A 65 4.44 7.78 -18.16
N ASP A 66 3.32 7.07 -18.17
CA ASP A 66 2.02 7.68 -18.31
C ASP A 66 1.64 8.43 -17.02
N VAL A 67 0.94 9.56 -17.15
CA VAL A 67 0.50 10.38 -16.01
C VAL A 67 -0.43 9.59 -15.06
N PHE A 68 -1.21 8.65 -15.58
CA PHE A 68 -2.03 7.76 -14.76
C PHE A 68 -1.22 6.90 -13.77
N SER A 69 0.06 6.63 -14.08
CA SER A 69 0.97 5.97 -13.14
C SER A 69 1.24 6.79 -11.87
N LEU A 70 1.07 8.11 -11.92
CA LEU A 70 1.25 9.02 -10.79
C LEU A 70 -0.06 9.36 -10.07
N LEU A 71 -1.18 9.35 -10.79
CA LEU A 71 -2.50 9.67 -10.23
C LEU A 71 -3.03 8.53 -9.36
N ASP A 72 -4.04 8.85 -8.55
CA ASP A 72 -4.90 7.83 -7.96
C ASP A 72 -5.85 7.34 -9.07
N PRO A 73 -5.77 6.07 -9.47
CA PRO A 73 -6.50 5.59 -10.63
C PRO A 73 -8.00 5.51 -10.33
N ASP A 74 -8.84 5.96 -11.28
CA ASP A 74 -10.28 5.77 -11.24
C ASP A 74 -10.62 4.37 -11.78
N PRO A 75 -11.15 3.45 -10.97
CA PRO A 75 -11.50 2.10 -11.44
C PRO A 75 -12.70 2.08 -12.40
N ASN A 76 -13.45 3.19 -12.54
CA ASN A 76 -14.57 3.29 -13.49
C ASN A 76 -14.10 3.57 -14.92
N ASP A 77 -12.86 4.06 -15.10
CA ASP A 77 -12.22 4.20 -16.41
C ASP A 77 -11.35 2.96 -16.70
N PRO A 78 -11.43 2.35 -17.90
CA PRO A 78 -10.63 1.17 -18.24
C PRO A 78 -9.12 1.36 -18.07
N THR A 79 -8.59 2.56 -18.40
CA THR A 79 -7.17 2.89 -18.19
C THR A 79 -6.84 2.99 -16.71
N GLY A 80 -7.71 3.61 -15.90
CA GLY A 80 -7.58 3.66 -14.47
C GLY A 80 -7.66 2.26 -13.84
N ALA A 81 -8.62 1.44 -14.28
CA ALA A 81 -8.78 0.07 -13.78
C ALA A 81 -7.51 -0.78 -13.99
N ILE A 82 -6.86 -0.70 -15.16
CA ILE A 82 -5.61 -1.44 -15.40
C ILE A 82 -4.46 -0.93 -14.52
N HIS A 83 -4.39 0.38 -14.23
CA HIS A 83 -3.40 0.93 -13.30
C HIS A 83 -3.63 0.46 -11.86
N VAL A 84 -4.89 0.29 -11.42
CA VAL A 84 -5.21 -0.38 -10.14
C VAL A 84 -4.63 -1.78 -10.10
N LEU A 85 -4.83 -2.57 -11.18
CA LEU A 85 -4.30 -3.93 -11.26
C LEU A 85 -2.77 -3.97 -11.24
N PHE A 86 -2.07 -3.02 -11.91
CA PHE A 86 -0.60 -2.91 -11.82
C PHE A 86 -0.12 -2.59 -10.40
N ASP A 87 -0.85 -1.75 -9.67
CA ASP A 87 -0.53 -1.47 -8.27
C ASP A 87 -0.77 -2.70 -7.38
N ILE A 88 -1.85 -3.46 -7.64
CA ILE A 88 -2.15 -4.72 -6.95
C ILE A 88 -1.09 -5.78 -7.27
N GLU A 89 -0.68 -5.93 -8.53
CA GLU A 89 0.42 -6.81 -8.92
C GLU A 89 1.69 -6.48 -8.13
N ARG A 90 2.12 -5.23 -8.14
CA ARG A 90 3.33 -4.78 -7.45
C ARG A 90 3.27 -5.04 -5.95
N CYS A 91 2.12 -4.74 -5.32
CA CYS A 91 1.97 -4.84 -3.87
C CYS A 91 1.72 -6.27 -3.39
N TYR A 92 0.90 -7.00 -4.11
CA TYR A 92 0.33 -8.28 -3.64
C TYR A 92 0.70 -9.48 -4.51
N GLY A 93 1.28 -9.26 -5.70
CA GLY A 93 1.64 -10.33 -6.62
C GLY A 93 0.45 -10.94 -7.36
N LEU A 94 -0.65 -10.18 -7.56
CA LEU A 94 -1.79 -10.62 -8.37
C LEU A 94 -1.47 -10.40 -9.85
N ILE A 95 -1.30 -11.47 -10.61
CA ILE A 95 -0.86 -11.42 -12.02
C ILE A 95 -1.91 -12.03 -12.96
N PRO A 96 -2.00 -11.56 -14.21
CA PRO A 96 -2.82 -12.21 -15.22
C PRO A 96 -2.17 -13.52 -15.69
N LYS A 97 -2.96 -14.58 -15.81
CA LYS A 97 -2.54 -15.89 -16.29
C LYS A 97 -3.66 -16.55 -17.07
N GLU A 98 -3.32 -17.22 -18.17
CA GLU A 98 -4.28 -18.06 -18.88
C GLU A 98 -4.36 -19.43 -18.22
N ILE A 99 -5.58 -19.86 -17.86
CA ILE A 99 -5.86 -21.16 -17.26
C ILE A 99 -7.05 -21.76 -18.03
N ASP A 100 -6.86 -22.91 -18.65
CA ASP A 100 -7.88 -23.60 -19.45
C ASP A 100 -8.57 -22.71 -20.51
N GLY A 101 -7.77 -21.88 -21.20
CA GLY A 101 -8.24 -20.95 -22.22
C GLY A 101 -8.99 -19.73 -21.69
N ARG A 102 -8.95 -19.46 -20.39
CA ARG A 102 -9.56 -18.31 -19.73
C ARG A 102 -8.50 -17.40 -19.12
N LEU A 103 -8.64 -16.10 -19.33
CA LEU A 103 -7.81 -15.11 -18.63
C LEU A 103 -8.28 -15.01 -17.18
N CYS A 104 -7.38 -15.33 -16.26
CA CYS A 104 -7.60 -15.30 -14.81
C CYS A 104 -6.61 -14.35 -14.14
N LEU A 105 -6.97 -13.81 -12.98
CA LEU A 105 -6.04 -13.14 -12.08
C LEU A 105 -5.69 -14.14 -10.98
N VAL A 106 -4.40 -14.42 -10.81
CA VAL A 106 -3.90 -15.40 -9.85
C VAL A 106 -2.85 -14.77 -8.93
N LEU A 107 -2.80 -15.20 -7.69
CA LEU A 107 -1.71 -14.83 -6.80
C LEU A 107 -0.47 -15.66 -7.18
N ASP A 108 0.60 -14.97 -7.55
CA ASP A 108 1.89 -15.59 -7.77
C ASP A 108 2.54 -15.87 -6.43
N GLN A 109 2.59 -17.14 -6.05
CA GLN A 109 3.23 -17.59 -4.80
C GLN A 109 4.75 -17.45 -4.85
N ASP A 110 5.32 -17.44 -6.05
CA ASP A 110 6.76 -17.28 -6.32
C ASP A 110 7.15 -15.82 -6.62
N ALA A 111 6.23 -14.87 -6.49
CA ALA A 111 6.46 -13.44 -6.77
C ALA A 111 7.67 -12.87 -6.00
N ASP A 112 8.09 -13.52 -4.92
CA ASP A 112 9.32 -13.19 -4.20
C ASP A 112 10.59 -13.51 -5.01
N ALA A 113 10.54 -14.46 -5.94
CA ALA A 113 11.70 -14.87 -6.75
C ALA A 113 12.07 -13.84 -7.85
N GLY A 114 11.11 -13.02 -8.27
CA GLY A 114 11.31 -11.99 -9.30
C GLY A 114 11.60 -10.59 -8.72
N VAL A 115 11.37 -10.34 -7.43
CA VAL A 115 11.61 -9.05 -6.79
C VAL A 115 13.09 -8.95 -6.41
N LYS A 116 13.80 -7.98 -7.00
CA LYS A 116 15.22 -7.71 -6.71
C LYS A 116 15.53 -7.38 -5.24
N LYS A 117 14.50 -7.14 -4.44
CA LYS A 117 14.59 -6.82 -3.00
C LYS A 117 13.68 -7.78 -2.23
N ALA A 118 14.24 -8.45 -1.21
CA ALA A 118 13.45 -9.27 -0.30
C ALA A 118 12.37 -8.43 0.42
N LEU A 119 11.15 -8.98 0.50
CA LEU A 119 10.05 -8.34 1.20
C LEU A 119 10.34 -8.22 2.70
N THR A 120 9.98 -7.10 3.28
CA THR A 120 9.97 -6.90 4.73
C THR A 120 8.88 -7.76 5.39
N SER A 121 9.00 -8.01 6.70
CA SER A 121 7.96 -8.72 7.46
C SER A 121 6.59 -8.04 7.37
N SER A 122 6.57 -6.71 7.33
CA SER A 122 5.34 -5.93 7.15
C SER A 122 4.71 -6.14 5.77
N GLU A 123 5.49 -6.19 4.71
CA GLU A 123 5.00 -6.44 3.35
C GLU A 123 4.48 -7.87 3.19
N LYS A 124 5.19 -8.85 3.76
CA LYS A 124 4.71 -10.24 3.81
C LYS A 124 3.40 -10.38 4.55
N LEU A 125 3.26 -9.69 5.69
CA LEU A 125 2.02 -9.67 6.46
C LEU A 125 0.85 -9.13 5.64
N LYS A 126 1.02 -8.01 4.96
CA LYS A 126 -0.02 -7.41 4.11
C LYS A 126 -0.41 -8.32 2.94
N ARG A 127 0.56 -9.02 2.32
CA ARG A 127 0.27 -9.99 1.25
C ARG A 127 -0.57 -11.16 1.75
N LEU A 128 -0.24 -11.72 2.92
CA LEU A 128 -1.02 -12.79 3.53
C LEU A 128 -2.42 -12.34 3.94
N GLN A 129 -2.56 -11.13 4.48
CA GLN A 129 -3.88 -10.55 4.79
C GLN A 129 -4.73 -10.37 3.52
N PHE A 130 -4.13 -9.90 2.42
CA PHE A 130 -4.82 -9.78 1.14
C PHE A 130 -5.24 -11.15 0.58
N GLN A 131 -4.36 -12.15 0.66
CA GLN A 131 -4.67 -13.51 0.25
C GLN A 131 -5.84 -14.10 1.03
N GLU A 132 -5.87 -13.91 2.35
CA GLU A 132 -6.97 -14.34 3.21
C GLU A 132 -8.28 -13.61 2.86
N SER A 133 -8.19 -12.31 2.58
CA SER A 133 -9.34 -11.50 2.13
C SER A 133 -9.92 -12.01 0.82
N LEU A 134 -9.08 -12.39 -0.14
CA LEU A 134 -9.54 -12.96 -1.41
C LEU A 134 -10.18 -14.34 -1.21
N ALA A 135 -9.64 -15.17 -0.31
CA ALA A 135 -10.20 -16.49 -0.02
C ALA A 135 -11.59 -16.37 0.64
N LEU A 136 -11.75 -15.42 1.57
CA LEU A 136 -13.07 -15.13 2.14
C LEU A 136 -14.03 -14.59 1.06
N TRP A 137 -13.59 -13.69 0.20
CA TRP A 137 -14.43 -13.17 -0.88
C TRP A 137 -14.87 -14.28 -1.84
N GLU A 138 -13.96 -15.19 -2.21
CA GLU A 138 -14.27 -16.35 -3.05
C GLU A 138 -15.35 -17.21 -2.39
N HIS A 139 -15.20 -17.49 -1.09
CA HIS A 139 -16.18 -18.27 -0.34
C HIS A 139 -17.57 -17.62 -0.34
N VAL A 140 -17.65 -16.33 0.02
CA VAL A 140 -18.93 -15.59 0.04
C VAL A 140 -19.53 -15.48 -1.36
N ARG A 141 -18.68 -15.29 -2.39
CA ARG A 141 -19.14 -15.30 -3.80
C ARG A 141 -19.74 -16.64 -4.18
N LYS A 142 -19.17 -17.75 -3.74
CA LYS A 142 -19.72 -19.08 -3.98
C LYS A 142 -21.08 -19.27 -3.31
N VAL A 143 -21.25 -18.83 -2.06
CA VAL A 143 -22.54 -18.85 -1.35
C VAL A 143 -23.60 -18.05 -2.12
N TYR A 144 -23.22 -16.89 -2.67
CA TYR A 144 -24.10 -16.07 -3.52
C TYR A 144 -24.42 -16.77 -4.84
N ASP A 145 -23.46 -17.36 -5.54
CA ASP A 145 -23.67 -18.06 -6.82
C ASP A 145 -24.52 -19.32 -6.67
N GLU A 146 -24.52 -19.94 -5.49
CA GLU A 146 -25.40 -21.07 -5.12
C GLU A 146 -26.84 -20.63 -4.76
N GLY A 147 -27.13 -19.32 -4.74
CA GLY A 147 -28.43 -18.76 -4.43
C GLY A 147 -28.77 -18.74 -2.92
N ASN A 148 -27.75 -18.89 -2.07
CA ASN A 148 -27.88 -18.87 -0.62
C ASN A 148 -27.71 -17.46 -0.01
N LEU A 149 -27.53 -16.45 -0.84
CA LEU A 149 -27.37 -15.05 -0.47
C LEU A 149 -28.07 -14.18 -1.53
N LEU A 150 -28.82 -13.17 -1.09
CA LEU A 150 -29.49 -12.22 -1.98
C LEU A 150 -28.52 -11.17 -2.52
N ASP A 151 -28.88 -10.51 -3.62
CA ASP A 151 -28.07 -9.43 -4.23
C ASP A 151 -27.78 -8.31 -3.22
N GLU A 152 -28.81 -7.87 -2.49
CA GLU A 152 -28.72 -6.82 -1.47
C GLU A 152 -27.77 -7.23 -0.31
N GLU A 153 -27.89 -8.47 0.15
CA GLU A 153 -27.04 -9.00 1.23
C GLU A 153 -25.56 -9.09 0.80
N TYR A 154 -25.32 -9.49 -0.46
CA TYR A 154 -23.97 -9.54 -1.03
C TYR A 154 -23.38 -8.14 -1.19
N ASP A 155 -24.17 -7.14 -1.62
CA ASP A 155 -23.73 -5.76 -1.71
C ASP A 155 -23.49 -5.13 -0.33
N ASP A 156 -24.34 -5.42 0.64
CA ASP A 156 -24.15 -5.01 2.03
C ASP A 156 -22.88 -5.59 2.63
N TRP A 157 -22.60 -6.88 2.37
CA TRP A 157 -21.37 -7.52 2.79
C TRP A 157 -20.12 -6.81 2.23
N LYS A 158 -20.12 -6.50 0.92
CA LYS A 158 -19.02 -5.75 0.28
C LYS A 158 -18.84 -4.36 0.88
N SER A 159 -19.96 -3.68 1.17
CA SER A 159 -19.95 -2.33 1.71
C SER A 159 -19.51 -2.26 3.18
N ALA A 160 -19.75 -3.33 3.95
CA ALA A 160 -19.34 -3.44 5.35
C ALA A 160 -17.87 -3.87 5.53
N TRP A 161 -17.17 -4.27 4.45
CA TRP A 161 -15.78 -4.70 4.53
C TRP A 161 -14.85 -3.59 5.09
N PRO A 162 -13.88 -3.89 6.00
CA PRO A 162 -13.57 -5.17 6.66
C PRO A 162 -14.29 -5.37 8.00
N ASP A 163 -15.12 -4.43 8.43
CA ASP A 163 -15.72 -4.37 9.77
C ASP A 163 -17.02 -5.16 9.83
N PHE A 164 -16.94 -6.50 9.74
CA PHE A 164 -18.11 -7.35 9.94
C PHE A 164 -18.56 -7.31 11.39
N ILE A 165 -19.82 -6.92 11.58
CA ILE A 165 -20.45 -6.82 12.91
C ILE A 165 -20.74 -8.21 13.49
N ASP A 166 -20.87 -9.25 12.64
CA ASP A 166 -21.23 -10.60 13.06
C ASP A 166 -20.41 -11.67 12.34
N LYS A 167 -20.03 -12.73 13.07
CA LYS A 167 -19.35 -13.91 12.49
C LYS A 167 -20.25 -14.64 11.49
N ASP A 168 -21.56 -14.50 11.60
CA ASP A 168 -22.53 -15.09 10.67
C ASP A 168 -22.38 -14.50 9.26
N GLN A 169 -21.87 -13.27 9.12
CA GLN A 169 -21.55 -12.64 7.82
C GLN A 169 -20.34 -13.28 7.11
N MET A 170 -19.63 -14.15 7.78
CA MET A 170 -18.60 -14.98 7.14
C MET A 170 -19.17 -16.23 6.46
N TYR A 171 -20.46 -16.46 6.59
CA TYR A 171 -21.19 -17.56 5.91
C TYR A 171 -20.51 -18.93 6.06
N GLY A 172 -20.01 -19.24 7.25
CA GLY A 172 -19.32 -20.49 7.54
C GLY A 172 -17.87 -20.57 7.03
N TYR A 173 -17.29 -19.46 6.57
CA TYR A 173 -15.88 -19.44 6.16
C TYR A 173 -14.95 -19.86 7.31
N THR A 174 -14.04 -20.74 6.99
CA THR A 174 -12.95 -21.14 7.89
C THR A 174 -11.61 -20.74 7.28
N PRO A 175 -10.83 -19.86 7.95
CA PRO A 175 -9.53 -19.45 7.47
C PRO A 175 -8.60 -20.61 7.16
N ASN A 176 -7.79 -20.49 6.11
CA ASN A 176 -6.78 -21.49 5.79
C ASN A 176 -5.77 -21.61 6.95
N PRO A 177 -5.61 -22.79 7.58
CA PRO A 177 -4.72 -22.97 8.74
C PRO A 177 -3.27 -22.57 8.47
N GLU A 178 -2.76 -22.79 7.24
CA GLU A 178 -1.39 -22.43 6.88
C GLU A 178 -1.22 -20.90 6.83
N ILE A 179 -2.19 -20.19 6.25
CA ILE A 179 -2.20 -18.72 6.18
C ILE A 179 -2.35 -18.17 7.59
N ALA A 180 -3.29 -18.68 8.37
CA ALA A 180 -3.53 -18.25 9.75
C ALA A 180 -2.27 -18.41 10.62
N ASN A 181 -1.58 -19.54 10.54
CA ASN A 181 -0.31 -19.78 11.25
C ASN A 181 0.79 -18.82 10.81
N LYS A 182 0.94 -18.55 9.49
CA LYS A 182 1.91 -17.59 8.96
C LYS A 182 1.60 -16.17 9.42
N LEU A 183 0.33 -15.76 9.41
CA LEU A 183 -0.13 -14.47 9.91
C LEU A 183 0.21 -14.28 11.40
N GLN A 184 -0.11 -15.26 12.23
CA GLN A 184 0.17 -15.23 13.66
C GLN A 184 1.67 -15.09 13.94
N LYS A 185 2.52 -15.84 13.22
CA LYS A 185 3.98 -15.76 13.35
C LYS A 185 4.51 -14.36 13.02
N LEU A 186 4.12 -13.80 11.87
CA LEU A 186 4.57 -12.46 11.45
C LEU A 186 4.04 -11.35 12.35
N GLN A 187 2.84 -11.47 12.89
CA GLN A 187 2.30 -10.51 13.87
C GLN A 187 3.08 -10.55 15.18
N GLY A 188 3.53 -11.72 15.62
CA GLY A 188 4.39 -11.89 16.79
C GLY A 188 5.76 -11.23 16.60
N GLU A 189 6.40 -11.43 15.45
CA GLU A 189 7.69 -10.83 15.10
C GLU A 189 7.60 -9.29 15.05
N ASN A 190 6.53 -8.71 14.48
CA ASN A 190 6.33 -7.27 14.41
C ASN A 190 6.10 -6.62 15.80
N LYS A 191 5.48 -7.33 16.75
CA LYS A 191 5.32 -6.82 18.14
C LYS A 191 6.64 -6.80 18.89
N THR A 192 7.56 -7.70 18.62
CA THR A 192 8.85 -7.81 19.30
C THR A 192 9.85 -6.74 18.81
N THR A 193 9.71 -6.26 17.57
CA THR A 193 10.54 -5.19 17.01
C THR A 193 10.07 -3.78 17.37
N ALA A 194 8.86 -3.63 17.87
CA ALA A 194 8.32 -2.39 18.42
C ALA A 194 8.56 -2.33 19.94
N ALA A 195 9.82 -2.31 20.38
CA ALA A 195 10.17 -2.04 21.77
C ALA A 195 9.78 -0.59 22.13
N PRO A 196 9.22 -0.35 23.32
CA PRO A 196 8.79 0.99 23.71
C PRO A 196 10.01 1.90 23.84
N ASP A 197 10.00 2.99 23.10
CA ASP A 197 10.91 4.11 23.29
C ASP A 197 10.72 4.64 24.72
N SER A 198 11.63 4.26 25.62
CA SER A 198 11.68 4.72 26.99
C SER A 198 12.13 6.17 27.01
N GLY A 199 11.19 7.07 26.74
CA GLY A 199 11.36 8.51 26.89
C GLY A 199 11.66 8.89 28.33
N ALA A 200 12.91 8.79 28.73
CA ALA A 200 13.41 9.38 29.97
C ALA A 200 13.30 10.91 29.85
N LYS A 201 12.22 11.48 30.35
CA LYS A 201 12.09 12.92 30.58
C LYS A 201 13.10 13.35 31.62
N ALA A 202 14.26 13.85 31.20
CA ALA A 202 15.19 14.59 32.06
C ALA A 202 14.48 15.86 32.55
N LYS A 203 14.14 15.90 33.85
CA LYS A 203 13.67 17.09 34.54
C LYS A 203 14.83 18.11 34.60
N ARG A 204 14.78 19.12 33.74
CA ARG A 204 15.62 20.32 33.93
C ARG A 204 15.10 21.07 35.14
N LYS A 205 15.83 21.01 36.26
CA LYS A 205 15.68 21.92 37.40
C LYS A 205 16.04 23.34 36.95
N ARG A 206 15.06 24.23 36.91
CA ARG A 206 15.29 25.68 36.84
C ARG A 206 15.79 26.12 38.23
N LYS A 207 17.03 26.57 38.27
CA LYS A 207 17.62 27.31 39.43
C LYS A 207 17.10 28.76 39.31
N SER A 208 16.29 29.17 40.26
CA SER A 208 15.91 30.56 40.42
C SER A 208 17.02 31.23 41.22
N GLU A 209 17.77 32.11 40.60
CA GLU A 209 18.60 33.08 41.30
C GLU A 209 17.73 34.29 41.65
N LYS A 210 17.57 34.54 42.95
CA LYS A 210 17.19 35.82 43.51
C LYS A 210 18.40 36.74 43.42
N GLN A 211 18.24 37.90 42.83
CA GLN A 211 19.08 39.06 43.10
C GLN A 211 18.26 40.04 43.92
N ASP A 212 18.67 40.17 45.19
CA ASP A 212 18.40 41.35 46.02
C ASP A 212 19.37 42.43 45.57
N THR A 213 18.87 43.65 45.38
CA THR A 213 19.67 44.86 45.39
C THR A 213 18.88 45.96 46.06
N ASP A 214 19.57 46.62 46.96
CA ASP A 214 19.28 47.84 47.64
C ASP A 214 18.66 48.96 46.78
#